data_42412f348165d80bb8dc06b99974670e
#
_entry.id   42412f348165d80bb8dc06b99974670e
#
_cell.length_a   1.000
_cell.length_b   1.000
_cell.length_c   1.000
_cell.angle_alpha   90.00
_cell.angle_beta   90.00
_cell.angle_gamma   90.00
#
_symmetry.space_group_name_H-M   'P 1'
#
loop_
_entity.id
_entity.type
_entity.pdbx_description
1 polymer ?
#
loop_
_entity_poly.entity_id
_entity_poly.type
_entity_poly.pdbx_seq_one_letter_code
_entity_poly.pdbx_strand_id
1 'polypeptide(L)'
;MDKYIGKRLDGRYEIHELIGQGGMAYVYRAYDRIENRWVAIKILREELSDNSDFLRRFRNESKAIAVLSHPNIVKVYDVSFGDRIQYIVMEYVDGITLKQYIEQQGEIKWREALYFTVQILQALQHAHERGIIHRDIKPQNIMLLEDGSIKVMDFGIARFTQAETQTMTDKAIGSVHYIAPEQARGGHINDKADIYSVGVMLYEMLSGQLPFVADNAVSVAIMQMQAEPTPPTRINPSIPKGLEEITMHAMEKNPAQRFPSAADMLEDIERFRRNPEMVFNYGDQVDHAYARGTSIYDTAGSRQQDYNDNYEYEEEYVRSRNGAKASMVGAGNVAAVD
;
A
#
# COMPACT_ATOMS: atom_id res chain seq x y z
N MET A 1 -11.34 23.95 -20.14
CA MET A 1 -9.99 24.24 -19.64
C MET A 1 -9.98 23.92 -18.16
N ASP A 2 -8.95 23.21 -17.69
CA ASP A 2 -8.83 22.91 -16.27
C ASP A 2 -8.69 24.18 -15.44
N LYS A 3 -9.31 24.19 -14.26
CA LYS A 3 -9.45 25.39 -13.41
C LYS A 3 -8.12 25.90 -12.87
N TYR A 4 -7.15 25.00 -12.65
CA TYR A 4 -5.91 25.28 -11.93
C TYR A 4 -4.66 25.31 -12.78
N ILE A 5 -4.64 24.63 -13.94
CA ILE A 5 -3.47 24.58 -14.84
C ILE A 5 -3.06 25.98 -15.27
N GLY A 6 -1.78 26.28 -15.16
CA GLY A 6 -1.16 27.58 -15.47
C GLY A 6 -1.30 28.62 -14.33
N LYS A 7 -1.98 28.27 -13.23
CA LYS A 7 -2.08 29.15 -12.05
C LYS A 7 -0.95 28.87 -11.05
N ARG A 8 -0.73 29.85 -10.18
CA ARG A 8 0.25 29.74 -9.09
C ARG A 8 -0.47 29.80 -7.74
N LEU A 9 -0.31 28.75 -6.92
CA LEU A 9 -0.83 28.71 -5.55
C LEU A 9 0.19 29.37 -4.61
N ASP A 10 -0.32 30.26 -3.73
CA ASP A 10 0.44 31.00 -2.73
C ASP A 10 1.71 31.69 -3.28
N GLY A 11 1.69 32.06 -4.58
CA GLY A 11 2.84 32.65 -5.28
C GLY A 11 4.05 31.72 -5.47
N ARG A 12 3.98 30.49 -5.00
CA ARG A 12 5.08 29.52 -4.92
C ARG A 12 4.92 28.35 -5.89
N TYR A 13 3.77 27.68 -5.89
CA TYR A 13 3.56 26.43 -6.61
C TYR A 13 2.89 26.67 -7.96
N GLU A 14 3.61 26.45 -9.04
CA GLU A 14 3.11 26.62 -10.41
C GLU A 14 2.50 25.30 -10.91
N ILE A 15 1.19 25.31 -11.18
CA ILE A 15 0.43 24.11 -11.58
C ILE A 15 0.63 23.86 -13.06
N HIS A 16 1.11 22.66 -13.42
CA HIS A 16 1.40 22.28 -14.81
C HIS A 16 0.41 21.28 -15.40
N GLU A 17 0.09 20.21 -14.69
CA GLU A 17 -0.61 19.07 -15.26
C GLU A 17 -1.51 18.40 -14.22
N LEU A 18 -2.71 17.96 -14.65
CA LEU A 18 -3.57 17.10 -13.84
C LEU A 18 -3.09 15.64 -13.98
N ILE A 19 -2.57 15.07 -12.90
CA ILE A 19 -2.03 13.69 -12.87
C ILE A 19 -2.95 12.70 -12.19
N GLY A 20 -4.01 13.15 -11.49
CA GLY A 20 -4.97 12.29 -10.84
C GLY A 20 -6.27 12.99 -10.49
N GLN A 21 -7.38 12.25 -10.53
CA GLN A 21 -8.69 12.75 -10.15
C GLN A 21 -9.39 11.73 -9.26
N GLY A 22 -9.59 12.10 -7.99
CA GLY A 22 -10.32 11.32 -7.00
C GLY A 22 -11.73 11.84 -6.69
N GLY A 23 -12.47 11.11 -5.86
CA GLY A 23 -13.79 11.57 -5.38
C GLY A 23 -13.70 12.85 -4.54
N MET A 24 -12.61 13.06 -3.82
CA MET A 24 -12.44 14.16 -2.86
C MET A 24 -11.47 15.25 -3.32
N ALA A 25 -10.56 14.94 -4.24
CA ALA A 25 -9.49 15.85 -4.61
C ALA A 25 -9.04 15.63 -6.07
N TYR A 26 -8.42 16.67 -6.60
CA TYR A 26 -7.61 16.63 -7.81
C TYR A 26 -6.15 16.59 -7.42
N VAL A 27 -5.32 15.85 -8.15
CA VAL A 27 -3.87 15.79 -7.94
C VAL A 27 -3.18 16.37 -9.17
N TYR A 28 -2.36 17.38 -8.95
CA TYR A 28 -1.62 18.06 -10.01
C TYR A 28 -0.12 17.87 -9.84
N ARG A 29 0.59 17.74 -10.94
CA ARG A 29 2.02 17.98 -10.98
C ARG A 29 2.26 19.49 -11.02
N ALA A 30 3.10 19.97 -10.11
CA ALA A 30 3.41 21.39 -9.98
C ALA A 30 4.91 21.60 -9.74
N TYR A 31 5.38 22.82 -9.99
CA TYR A 31 6.77 23.20 -9.73
C TYR A 31 6.85 24.13 -8.53
N ASP A 32 7.61 23.73 -7.52
CA ASP A 32 7.94 24.56 -6.36
C ASP A 32 9.10 25.49 -6.73
N ARG A 33 8.80 26.78 -6.92
CA ARG A 33 9.76 27.79 -7.36
C ARG A 33 10.77 28.20 -6.29
N ILE A 34 10.46 27.95 -5.03
CA ILE A 34 11.39 28.27 -3.91
C ILE A 34 12.41 27.14 -3.79
N GLU A 35 11.96 25.91 -3.73
CA GLU A 35 12.82 24.73 -3.55
C GLU A 35 13.35 24.15 -4.89
N ASN A 36 12.95 24.74 -6.03
CA ASN A 36 13.37 24.33 -7.38
C ASN A 36 13.18 22.82 -7.65
N ARG A 37 11.98 22.30 -7.33
CA ARG A 37 11.66 20.87 -7.49
C ARG A 37 10.25 20.64 -7.97
N TRP A 38 10.01 19.49 -8.59
CA TRP A 38 8.68 19.00 -8.89
C TRP A 38 8.00 18.49 -7.61
N VAL A 39 6.70 18.77 -7.48
CA VAL A 39 5.85 18.33 -6.38
C VAL A 39 4.52 17.84 -6.92
N ALA A 40 3.84 16.99 -6.17
CA ALA A 40 2.43 16.66 -6.39
C ALA A 40 1.58 17.52 -5.43
N ILE A 41 0.52 18.13 -5.96
CA ILE A 41 -0.40 18.94 -5.15
C ILE A 41 -1.78 18.33 -5.21
N LYS A 42 -2.26 17.90 -4.06
CA LYS A 42 -3.61 17.36 -3.87
C LYS A 42 -4.53 18.49 -3.42
N ILE A 43 -5.39 18.96 -4.33
CA ILE A 43 -6.33 20.06 -4.09
C ILE A 43 -7.71 19.46 -3.76
N LEU A 44 -8.26 19.83 -2.62
CA LEU A 44 -9.59 19.41 -2.20
C LEU A 44 -10.65 19.97 -3.15
N ARG A 45 -11.69 19.19 -3.44
CA ARG A 45 -12.84 19.65 -4.24
C ARG A 45 -13.65 20.69 -3.47
N GLU A 46 -14.15 21.69 -4.19
CA GLU A 46 -14.90 22.81 -3.59
C GLU A 46 -16.16 22.35 -2.87
N GLU A 47 -16.83 21.31 -3.39
CA GLU A 47 -18.05 20.76 -2.80
C GLU A 47 -17.85 20.22 -1.37
N LEU A 48 -16.61 19.94 -0.97
CA LEU A 48 -16.24 19.49 0.38
C LEU A 48 -15.77 20.65 1.28
N SER A 49 -15.57 21.84 0.72
CA SER A 49 -15.08 23.02 1.48
C SER A 49 -16.12 23.61 2.41
N ASP A 50 -17.40 23.31 2.23
CA ASP A 50 -18.47 23.82 3.08
C ASP A 50 -18.72 22.94 4.33
N ASN A 51 -18.14 21.74 4.39
CA ASN A 51 -18.28 20.85 5.55
C ASN A 51 -17.17 21.10 6.57
N SER A 52 -17.47 21.87 7.61
CA SER A 52 -16.51 22.26 8.66
C SER A 52 -15.93 21.07 9.43
N ASP A 53 -16.73 20.02 9.69
CA ASP A 53 -16.26 18.80 10.38
C ASP A 53 -15.32 17.98 9.51
N PHE A 54 -15.60 17.90 8.20
CA PHE A 54 -14.71 17.29 7.24
C PHE A 54 -13.37 18.03 7.17
N LEU A 55 -13.40 19.37 7.04
CA LEU A 55 -12.20 20.19 6.97
C LEU A 55 -11.34 20.08 8.23
N ARG A 56 -11.97 20.05 9.41
CA ARG A 56 -11.26 19.88 10.69
C ARG A 56 -10.54 18.54 10.73
N ARG A 57 -11.19 17.44 10.33
CA ARG A 57 -10.60 16.11 10.27
C ARG A 57 -9.49 16.06 9.25
N PHE A 58 -9.73 16.51 8.02
CA PHE A 58 -8.73 16.59 6.96
C PHE A 58 -7.47 17.34 7.41
N ARG A 59 -7.65 18.47 8.11
CA ARG A 59 -6.54 19.27 8.67
C ARG A 59 -5.73 18.47 9.71
N ASN A 60 -6.40 17.81 10.63
CA ASN A 60 -5.74 17.07 11.70
C ASN A 60 -4.95 15.86 11.14
N GLU A 61 -5.52 15.13 10.18
CA GLU A 61 -4.88 14.00 9.54
C GLU A 61 -3.71 14.42 8.66
N SER A 62 -3.88 15.47 7.85
CA SER A 62 -2.78 16.01 7.06
C SER A 62 -1.57 16.40 7.91
N LYS A 63 -1.81 17.00 9.09
CA LYS A 63 -0.73 17.32 10.04
C LYS A 63 -0.09 16.06 10.64
N ALA A 64 -0.88 15.04 10.95
CA ALA A 64 -0.36 13.78 11.48
C ALA A 64 0.52 13.05 10.45
N ILE A 65 0.11 13.06 9.17
CA ILE A 65 0.89 12.43 8.09
C ILE A 65 2.16 13.23 7.78
N ALA A 66 2.15 14.54 7.92
CA ALA A 66 3.32 15.39 7.64
C ALA A 66 4.54 15.10 8.52
N VAL A 67 4.37 14.41 9.65
CA VAL A 67 5.49 13.99 10.51
C VAL A 67 6.15 12.68 10.06
N LEU A 68 5.51 11.93 9.13
CA LEU A 68 6.08 10.70 8.61
C LEU A 68 7.27 11.00 7.69
N SER A 69 8.41 10.39 7.98
CA SER A 69 9.62 10.48 7.17
C SER A 69 10.24 9.08 7.05
N HIS A 70 10.02 8.45 5.89
CA HIS A 70 10.48 7.10 5.59
C HIS A 70 10.74 6.97 4.08
N PRO A 71 11.75 6.24 3.60
CA PRO A 71 12.03 6.09 2.17
C PRO A 71 10.84 5.52 1.39
N ASN A 72 10.07 4.62 1.98
CA ASN A 72 8.91 3.99 1.36
C ASN A 72 7.57 4.70 1.65
N ILE A 73 7.58 5.94 2.13
CA ILE A 73 6.38 6.78 2.31
C ILE A 73 6.52 8.05 1.48
N VAL A 74 5.47 8.42 0.75
CA VAL A 74 5.43 9.71 0.03
C VAL A 74 5.49 10.84 1.05
N LYS A 75 6.53 11.67 0.95
CA LYS A 75 6.76 12.76 1.90
C LYS A 75 5.76 13.90 1.67
N VAL A 76 5.13 14.38 2.73
CA VAL A 76 4.35 15.62 2.73
C VAL A 76 5.31 16.78 3.03
N TYR A 77 5.30 17.79 2.17
CA TYR A 77 6.17 18.97 2.29
C TYR A 77 5.47 20.15 2.93
N ASP A 78 4.19 20.34 2.61
CA ASP A 78 3.42 21.51 3.06
C ASP A 78 1.93 21.20 3.04
N VAL A 79 1.16 21.93 3.86
CA VAL A 79 -0.29 21.80 3.93
C VAL A 79 -0.90 23.19 4.06
N SER A 80 -1.73 23.57 3.12
CA SER A 80 -2.43 24.86 3.13
C SER A 80 -3.92 24.68 3.44
N PHE A 81 -4.40 25.48 4.38
CA PHE A 81 -5.80 25.54 4.80
C PHE A 81 -6.36 26.95 4.62
N GLY A 82 -6.17 27.52 3.43
CA GLY A 82 -6.72 28.82 3.07
C GLY A 82 -8.25 28.81 3.01
N ASP A 83 -8.87 30.00 3.13
CA ASP A 83 -10.34 30.12 3.13
C ASP A 83 -10.99 29.67 1.81
N ARG A 84 -10.25 29.69 0.71
CA ARG A 84 -10.79 29.40 -0.63
C ARG A 84 -10.32 28.06 -1.20
N ILE A 85 -9.12 27.63 -0.86
CA ILE A 85 -8.50 26.42 -1.43
C ILE A 85 -7.73 25.71 -0.32
N GLN A 86 -8.04 24.42 -0.12
CA GLN A 86 -7.28 23.54 0.76
C GLN A 86 -6.48 22.59 -0.10
N TYR A 87 -5.19 22.48 0.17
CA TYR A 87 -4.32 21.58 -0.58
C TYR A 87 -3.18 21.02 0.27
N ILE A 88 -2.66 19.90 -0.17
CA ILE A 88 -1.47 19.23 0.39
C ILE A 88 -0.41 19.20 -0.70
N VAL A 89 0.80 19.63 -0.36
CA VAL A 89 1.99 19.52 -1.22
C VAL A 89 2.79 18.32 -0.77
N MET A 90 3.06 17.44 -1.71
CA MET A 90 3.78 16.19 -1.43
C MET A 90 4.84 15.92 -2.50
N GLU A 91 5.70 14.96 -2.20
CA GLU A 91 6.69 14.44 -3.13
C GLU A 91 6.02 14.01 -4.44
N TYR A 92 6.55 14.50 -5.56
CA TYR A 92 6.21 13.97 -6.87
C TYR A 92 7.00 12.69 -7.09
N VAL A 93 6.30 11.57 -7.26
CA VAL A 93 6.89 10.27 -7.51
C VAL A 93 6.74 9.95 -9.00
N ASP A 94 7.86 9.82 -9.70
CA ASP A 94 7.88 9.39 -11.10
C ASP A 94 7.90 7.86 -11.16
N GLY A 95 6.79 7.28 -11.56
CA GLY A 95 6.62 5.82 -11.56
C GLY A 95 5.21 5.40 -11.97
N ILE A 96 4.92 4.11 -11.82
CA ILE A 96 3.60 3.53 -12.05
C ILE A 96 3.01 3.01 -10.76
N THR A 97 1.68 2.87 -10.68
CA THR A 97 1.07 2.21 -9.53
C THR A 97 1.36 0.70 -9.54
N LEU A 98 1.43 0.09 -8.36
CA LEU A 98 1.55 -1.37 -8.26
C LEU A 98 0.35 -2.07 -8.94
N LYS A 99 -0.83 -1.42 -8.98
CA LYS A 99 -1.98 -1.93 -9.72
C LYS A 99 -1.70 -2.04 -11.22
N GLN A 100 -1.16 -0.98 -11.82
CA GLN A 100 -0.76 -1.00 -13.23
C GLN A 100 0.30 -2.06 -13.49
N TYR A 101 1.24 -2.23 -12.56
CA TYR A 101 2.28 -3.27 -12.68
C TYR A 101 1.69 -4.68 -12.63
N ILE A 102 0.79 -4.98 -11.68
CA ILE A 102 0.08 -6.27 -11.60
C ILE A 102 -0.70 -6.54 -12.89
N GLU A 103 -1.43 -5.55 -13.41
CA GLU A 103 -2.20 -5.69 -14.65
C GLU A 103 -1.32 -5.94 -15.89
N GLN A 104 -0.11 -5.40 -15.92
CA GLN A 104 0.85 -5.63 -17.00
C GLN A 104 1.53 -6.99 -16.93
N GLN A 105 1.81 -7.50 -15.71
CA GLN A 105 2.54 -8.75 -15.50
C GLN A 105 1.60 -9.98 -15.41
N GLY A 106 0.35 -9.77 -14.97
CA GLY A 106 -0.58 -10.84 -14.61
C GLY A 106 -0.26 -11.40 -13.22
N GLU A 107 0.60 -12.38 -13.11
CA GLU A 107 1.15 -12.86 -11.83
C GLU A 107 2.57 -12.32 -11.60
N ILE A 108 2.91 -12.03 -10.36
CA ILE A 108 4.26 -11.59 -9.98
C ILE A 108 5.00 -12.76 -9.34
N LYS A 109 6.27 -12.97 -9.73
CA LYS A 109 7.10 -14.00 -9.09
C LYS A 109 7.13 -13.77 -7.58
N TRP A 110 7.02 -14.84 -6.80
CA TRP A 110 6.89 -14.75 -5.35
C TRP A 110 8.04 -13.97 -4.66
N ARG A 111 9.27 -14.05 -5.18
CA ARG A 111 10.40 -13.28 -4.66
C ARG A 111 10.20 -11.78 -4.83
N GLU A 112 9.72 -11.37 -5.97
CA GLU A 112 9.42 -9.97 -6.29
C GLU A 112 8.20 -9.45 -5.49
N ALA A 113 7.14 -10.27 -5.37
CA ALA A 113 5.99 -9.94 -4.52
C ALA A 113 6.41 -9.73 -3.06
N LEU A 114 7.33 -10.56 -2.54
CA LEU A 114 7.90 -10.38 -1.21
C LEU A 114 8.73 -9.11 -1.10
N TYR A 115 9.53 -8.79 -2.11
CA TYR A 115 10.35 -7.58 -2.11
C TYR A 115 9.49 -6.31 -1.97
N PHE A 116 8.37 -6.24 -2.69
CA PHE A 116 7.40 -5.15 -2.53
C PHE A 116 6.71 -5.19 -1.15
N THR A 117 6.30 -6.37 -0.71
CA THR A 117 5.58 -6.55 0.56
C THR A 117 6.43 -6.12 1.75
N VAL A 118 7.72 -6.46 1.77
CA VAL A 118 8.66 -6.05 2.83
C VAL A 118 8.73 -4.52 2.92
N GLN A 119 8.91 -3.83 1.80
CA GLN A 119 8.97 -2.37 1.78
C GLN A 119 7.66 -1.72 2.26
N ILE A 120 6.50 -2.28 1.88
CA ILE A 120 5.18 -1.82 2.34
C ILE A 120 5.05 -2.00 3.85
N LEU A 121 5.43 -3.16 4.37
CA LEU A 121 5.37 -3.43 5.81
C LEU A 121 6.32 -2.55 6.62
N GLN A 122 7.51 -2.23 6.10
CA GLN A 122 8.43 -1.26 6.72
C GLN A 122 7.82 0.13 6.81
N ALA A 123 7.15 0.58 5.74
CA ALA A 123 6.41 1.84 5.73
C ALA A 123 5.27 1.83 6.76
N LEU A 124 4.50 0.75 6.83
CA LEU A 124 3.40 0.59 7.78
C LEU A 124 3.90 0.51 9.22
N GLN A 125 4.96 -0.25 9.50
CA GLN A 125 5.57 -0.29 10.82
C GLN A 125 5.95 1.12 11.30
N HIS A 126 6.64 1.90 10.44
CA HIS A 126 7.02 3.28 10.76
C HIS A 126 5.81 4.17 11.10
N ALA A 127 4.68 4.01 10.39
CA ALA A 127 3.46 4.75 10.65
C ALA A 127 2.74 4.28 11.92
N HIS A 128 2.61 2.96 12.10
CA HIS A 128 1.93 2.35 13.25
C HIS A 128 2.61 2.67 14.58
N GLU A 129 3.95 2.69 14.61
CA GLU A 129 4.73 3.13 15.78
C GLU A 129 4.44 4.58 16.21
N ARG A 130 3.87 5.39 15.30
CA ARG A 130 3.45 6.79 15.53
C ARG A 130 1.93 6.93 15.72
N GLY A 131 1.23 5.80 15.85
CA GLY A 131 -0.22 5.76 16.00
C GLY A 131 -1.01 6.12 14.74
N ILE A 132 -0.37 6.06 13.56
CA ILE A 132 -0.99 6.38 12.27
C ILE A 132 -1.31 5.08 11.54
N ILE A 133 -2.59 4.83 11.27
CA ILE A 133 -3.11 3.68 10.52
C ILE A 133 -3.46 4.16 9.12
N HIS A 134 -3.06 3.39 8.09
CA HIS A 134 -3.29 3.79 6.69
C HIS A 134 -4.76 3.64 6.27
N ARG A 135 -5.40 2.54 6.65
CA ARG A 135 -6.83 2.22 6.44
C ARG A 135 -7.29 2.02 4.99
N ASP A 136 -6.48 2.28 3.99
CA ASP A 136 -6.80 2.11 2.57
C ASP A 136 -5.61 1.56 1.77
N ILE A 137 -4.92 0.54 2.33
CA ILE A 137 -3.85 -0.18 1.64
C ILE A 137 -4.44 -0.95 0.47
N LYS A 138 -3.91 -0.66 -0.71
CA LYS A 138 -4.27 -1.29 -1.99
C LYS A 138 -3.22 -0.97 -3.06
N PRO A 139 -3.13 -1.75 -4.14
CA PRO A 139 -2.09 -1.54 -5.15
C PRO A 139 -2.14 -0.17 -5.86
N GLN A 140 -3.33 0.48 -5.89
CA GLN A 140 -3.48 1.83 -6.44
C GLN A 140 -2.78 2.90 -5.60
N ASN A 141 -2.58 2.64 -4.29
CA ASN A 141 -1.96 3.55 -3.35
C ASN A 141 -0.47 3.23 -3.10
N ILE A 142 0.12 2.36 -3.92
CA ILE A 142 1.55 2.01 -3.90
C ILE A 142 2.15 2.44 -5.24
N MET A 143 3.11 3.36 -5.21
CA MET A 143 3.91 3.73 -6.39
C MET A 143 5.13 2.84 -6.48
N LEU A 144 5.39 2.31 -7.66
CA LEU A 144 6.59 1.56 -8.02
C LEU A 144 7.48 2.45 -8.87
N LEU A 145 8.70 2.68 -8.40
CA LEU A 145 9.71 3.48 -9.06
C LEU A 145 10.54 2.62 -10.03
N GLU A 146 11.31 3.30 -10.87
CA GLU A 146 12.11 2.66 -11.90
C GLU A 146 13.23 1.76 -11.33
N ASP A 147 13.76 2.08 -10.17
CA ASP A 147 14.77 1.31 -9.44
C ASP A 147 14.21 0.09 -8.68
N GLY A 148 12.88 -0.10 -8.70
CA GLY A 148 12.19 -1.18 -7.99
C GLY A 148 11.77 -0.81 -6.57
N SER A 149 12.18 0.33 -6.05
CA SER A 149 11.67 0.80 -4.76
C SER A 149 10.19 1.17 -4.84
N ILE A 150 9.48 1.12 -3.70
CA ILE A 150 8.09 1.52 -3.64
C ILE A 150 7.90 2.72 -2.71
N LYS A 151 6.80 3.44 -2.95
CA LYS A 151 6.33 4.47 -2.02
C LYS A 151 4.83 4.32 -1.77
N VAL A 152 4.48 4.22 -0.49
CA VAL A 152 3.09 4.21 -0.01
C VAL A 152 2.56 5.65 -0.02
N MET A 153 1.40 5.86 -0.66
CA MET A 153 0.72 7.15 -0.75
C MET A 153 -0.61 7.12 0.00
N ASP A 154 -1.17 8.31 0.20
CA ASP A 154 -2.57 8.50 0.63
C ASP A 154 -2.92 7.87 1.98
N PHE A 155 -2.05 8.00 2.99
CA PHE A 155 -2.37 7.63 4.36
C PHE A 155 -3.67 8.32 4.83
N GLY A 156 -4.64 7.54 5.25
CA GLY A 156 -5.80 7.89 6.10
C GLY A 156 -6.75 9.02 5.67
N ILE A 157 -6.39 9.88 4.73
CA ILE A 157 -7.12 11.12 4.40
C ILE A 157 -8.54 10.85 3.83
N ALA A 158 -8.84 9.63 3.41
CA ALA A 158 -9.98 9.35 2.54
C ALA A 158 -11.22 8.78 3.23
N ARG A 159 -11.19 8.39 4.51
CA ARG A 159 -12.25 7.53 5.08
C ARG A 159 -13.41 8.21 5.79
N PHE A 160 -13.37 9.50 5.98
CA PHE A 160 -14.45 10.20 6.70
C PHE A 160 -15.71 10.46 5.88
N THR A 161 -15.64 10.25 4.55
CA THR A 161 -16.79 10.48 3.65
C THR A 161 -17.65 9.25 3.40
N GLN A 162 -17.19 8.04 3.71
CA GLN A 162 -17.99 6.82 3.44
C GLN A 162 -19.22 6.67 4.35
N ALA A 163 -19.23 7.31 5.52
CA ALA A 163 -20.42 7.32 6.39
C ALA A 163 -21.48 8.36 5.96
N GLU A 164 -21.10 9.34 5.15
CA GLU A 164 -21.99 10.46 4.79
C GLU A 164 -22.41 10.47 3.31
N THR A 165 -21.74 9.76 2.42
CA THR A 165 -22.13 9.67 1.01
C THR A 165 -22.82 8.34 0.71
N GLN A 166 -24.14 8.35 0.69
CA GLN A 166 -25.02 7.23 0.26
C GLN A 166 -24.91 6.89 -1.25
N THR A 167 -23.96 7.41 -1.97
CA THR A 167 -23.73 7.08 -3.40
C THR A 167 -22.41 6.36 -3.56
N MET A 168 -22.47 5.03 -3.60
CA MET A 168 -21.35 4.19 -4.02
C MET A 168 -21.06 4.47 -5.50
N THR A 169 -20.07 5.30 -5.79
CA THR A 169 -19.53 5.51 -7.14
C THR A 169 -18.64 4.33 -7.55
N ASP A 170 -18.45 4.09 -8.85
CA ASP A 170 -17.62 3.00 -9.41
C ASP A 170 -16.20 2.94 -8.81
N LYS A 171 -15.67 4.06 -8.32
CA LYS A 171 -14.37 4.11 -7.60
C LYS A 171 -14.39 3.48 -6.20
N ALA A 172 -15.55 3.41 -5.55
CA ALA A 172 -15.71 2.68 -4.27
C ALA A 172 -15.62 1.17 -4.49
N ILE A 173 -16.00 0.68 -5.68
CA ILE A 173 -15.96 -0.75 -6.05
C ILE A 173 -14.51 -1.27 -5.98
N GLY A 174 -13.52 -0.54 -6.47
CA GLY A 174 -12.12 -0.98 -6.44
C GLY A 174 -11.51 -1.10 -5.04
N SER A 175 -11.91 -0.24 -4.09
CA SER A 175 -11.35 -0.25 -2.72
C SER A 175 -11.94 -1.35 -1.83
N VAL A 176 -13.13 -1.87 -2.14
CA VAL A 176 -13.80 -2.89 -1.32
C VAL A 176 -13.07 -4.23 -1.35
N HIS A 177 -12.29 -4.50 -2.40
CA HIS A 177 -11.54 -5.76 -2.55
C HIS A 177 -10.43 -5.95 -1.52
N TYR A 178 -9.97 -4.88 -0.88
CA TYR A 178 -8.87 -4.91 0.10
C TYR A 178 -9.31 -4.53 1.51
N ILE A 179 -10.61 -4.28 1.73
CA ILE A 179 -11.15 -3.82 2.99
C ILE A 179 -11.07 -4.93 4.05
N ALA A 180 -10.62 -4.60 5.26
CA ALA A 180 -10.61 -5.56 6.36
C ALA A 180 -12.04 -5.85 6.86
N PRO A 181 -12.31 -7.08 7.36
CA PRO A 181 -13.62 -7.48 7.87
C PRO A 181 -14.22 -6.53 8.89
N GLU A 182 -13.43 -6.08 9.86
CA GLU A 182 -13.84 -5.12 10.90
C GLU A 182 -14.18 -3.74 10.33
N GLN A 183 -13.49 -3.34 9.25
CA GLN A 183 -13.82 -2.11 8.54
C GLN A 183 -15.14 -2.22 7.78
N ALA A 184 -15.38 -3.35 7.13
CA ALA A 184 -16.64 -3.60 6.41
C ALA A 184 -17.84 -3.65 7.38
N ARG A 185 -17.63 -4.10 8.62
CA ARG A 185 -18.65 -4.12 9.68
C ARG A 185 -18.86 -2.76 10.38
N GLY A 186 -18.02 -1.74 10.08
CA GLY A 186 -18.05 -0.46 10.81
C GLY A 186 -17.54 -0.56 12.24
N GLY A 187 -16.72 -1.56 12.54
CA GLY A 187 -16.13 -1.81 13.85
C GLY A 187 -14.91 -0.94 14.15
N HIS A 188 -14.31 -1.17 15.32
CA HIS A 188 -13.08 -0.48 15.71
C HIS A 188 -11.91 -0.92 14.81
N ILE A 189 -11.22 0.05 14.23
CA ILE A 189 -10.11 -0.16 13.30
C ILE A 189 -8.80 0.08 14.04
N ASN A 190 -7.89 -0.88 13.98
CA ASN A 190 -6.52 -0.76 14.44
C ASN A 190 -5.53 -1.08 13.29
N ASP A 191 -4.24 -1.13 13.58
CA ASP A 191 -3.15 -1.44 12.66
C ASP A 191 -3.29 -2.78 11.93
N LYS A 192 -3.96 -3.76 12.57
CA LYS A 192 -4.22 -5.08 11.96
C LYS A 192 -5.15 -5.03 10.73
N ALA A 193 -5.88 -3.94 10.53
CA ALA A 193 -6.64 -3.72 9.30
C ALA A 193 -5.72 -3.53 8.09
N ASP A 194 -4.60 -2.81 8.27
CA ASP A 194 -3.60 -2.64 7.22
C ASP A 194 -2.90 -3.97 6.91
N ILE A 195 -2.61 -4.79 7.93
CA ILE A 195 -2.03 -6.14 7.75
C ILE A 195 -2.95 -7.03 6.90
N TYR A 196 -4.26 -7.01 7.16
CA TYR A 196 -5.23 -7.73 6.32
C TYR A 196 -5.17 -7.27 4.86
N SER A 197 -5.16 -5.97 4.64
CA SER A 197 -5.09 -5.40 3.29
C SER A 197 -3.77 -5.74 2.57
N VAL A 198 -2.64 -5.80 3.29
CA VAL A 198 -1.36 -6.32 2.77
C VAL A 198 -1.50 -7.80 2.39
N GLY A 199 -2.14 -8.61 3.22
CA GLY A 199 -2.41 -10.03 2.92
C GLY A 199 -3.19 -10.21 1.62
N VAL A 200 -4.28 -9.44 1.43
CA VAL A 200 -5.07 -9.45 0.20
C VAL A 200 -4.25 -9.03 -1.02
N MET A 201 -3.41 -8.00 -0.87
CA MET A 201 -2.55 -7.52 -1.94
C MET A 201 -1.46 -8.54 -2.29
N LEU A 202 -0.85 -9.18 -1.29
CA LEU A 202 0.11 -10.26 -1.50
C LEU A 202 -0.54 -11.46 -2.21
N TYR A 203 -1.76 -11.83 -1.80
CA TYR A 203 -2.56 -12.86 -2.47
C TYR A 203 -2.74 -12.54 -3.97
N GLU A 204 -3.15 -11.30 -4.30
CA GLU A 204 -3.33 -10.87 -5.69
C GLU A 204 -2.02 -10.92 -6.48
N MET A 205 -0.92 -10.44 -5.91
CA MET A 205 0.40 -10.49 -6.55
C MET A 205 0.86 -11.92 -6.86
N LEU A 206 0.64 -12.84 -5.95
CA LEU A 206 1.10 -14.24 -6.06
C LEU A 206 0.24 -15.08 -7.00
N SER A 207 -1.08 -14.87 -6.99
CA SER A 207 -2.04 -15.69 -7.73
C SER A 207 -2.51 -15.06 -9.04
N GLY A 208 -2.25 -13.76 -9.25
CA GLY A 208 -2.80 -12.97 -10.35
C GLY A 208 -4.30 -12.70 -10.23
N GLN A 209 -4.94 -13.06 -9.12
CA GLN A 209 -6.38 -12.97 -8.91
C GLN A 209 -6.72 -12.39 -7.54
N LEU A 210 -7.83 -11.68 -7.47
CA LEU A 210 -8.40 -11.24 -6.19
C LEU A 210 -9.00 -12.44 -5.43
N PRO A 211 -8.88 -12.51 -4.09
CA PRO A 211 -9.44 -13.61 -3.31
C PRO A 211 -10.97 -13.65 -3.33
N PHE A 212 -11.62 -12.50 -3.53
CA PHE A 212 -13.08 -12.37 -3.56
C PHE A 212 -13.51 -11.44 -4.69
N VAL A 213 -14.40 -11.94 -5.54
CA VAL A 213 -14.98 -11.23 -6.69
C VAL A 213 -16.49 -11.49 -6.72
N ALA A 214 -17.27 -10.43 -6.91
CA ALA A 214 -18.73 -10.50 -7.05
C ALA A 214 -19.24 -9.34 -7.92
N ASP A 215 -20.50 -9.39 -8.34
CA ASP A 215 -21.13 -8.42 -9.24
C ASP A 215 -21.26 -7.00 -8.65
N ASN A 216 -21.16 -6.85 -7.33
CA ASN A 216 -21.28 -5.56 -6.67
C ASN A 216 -20.43 -5.48 -5.39
N ALA A 217 -20.12 -4.26 -4.98
CA ALA A 217 -19.28 -3.97 -3.84
C ALA A 217 -19.82 -4.51 -2.50
N VAL A 218 -21.14 -4.56 -2.31
CA VAL A 218 -21.76 -5.08 -1.08
C VAL A 218 -21.50 -6.58 -0.95
N SER A 219 -21.67 -7.33 -2.04
CA SER A 219 -21.37 -8.77 -2.06
C SER A 219 -19.90 -9.04 -1.78
N VAL A 220 -18.96 -8.26 -2.35
CA VAL A 220 -17.53 -8.37 -2.04
C VAL A 220 -17.27 -8.07 -0.57
N ALA A 221 -17.87 -7.03 0.01
CA ALA A 221 -17.74 -6.72 1.43
C ALA A 221 -18.25 -7.86 2.32
N ILE A 222 -19.35 -8.51 1.97
CA ILE A 222 -19.88 -9.69 2.67
C ILE A 222 -18.88 -10.85 2.59
N MET A 223 -18.30 -11.11 1.41
CA MET A 223 -17.27 -12.14 1.25
C MET A 223 -16.03 -11.83 2.09
N GLN A 224 -15.59 -10.58 2.15
CA GLN A 224 -14.48 -10.16 3.03
C GLN A 224 -14.79 -10.49 4.51
N MET A 225 -16.04 -10.36 4.94
CA MET A 225 -16.45 -10.64 6.32
C MET A 225 -16.62 -12.12 6.65
N GLN A 226 -16.96 -12.97 5.68
CA GLN A 226 -17.49 -14.30 5.96
C GLN A 226 -16.88 -15.43 5.14
N ALA A 227 -16.43 -15.17 3.91
CA ALA A 227 -15.97 -16.22 3.02
C ALA A 227 -14.48 -16.54 3.22
N GLU A 228 -14.13 -17.83 3.15
CA GLU A 228 -12.75 -18.28 3.13
C GLU A 228 -12.19 -18.16 1.69
N PRO A 229 -10.98 -17.58 1.52
CA PRO A 229 -10.36 -17.50 0.21
C PRO A 229 -9.82 -18.86 -0.21
N THR A 230 -9.81 -19.11 -1.53
CA THR A 230 -9.10 -20.27 -2.07
C THR A 230 -7.60 -20.14 -1.75
N PRO A 231 -6.94 -21.17 -1.20
CA PRO A 231 -5.50 -21.13 -0.98
C PRO A 231 -4.75 -20.78 -2.29
N PRO A 232 -3.83 -19.79 -2.27
CA PRO A 232 -3.16 -19.32 -3.50
C PRO A 232 -2.34 -20.40 -4.20
N THR A 233 -1.83 -21.43 -3.49
CA THR A 233 -1.17 -22.58 -4.11
C THR A 233 -2.07 -23.45 -4.98
N ARG A 234 -3.39 -23.41 -4.77
CA ARG A 234 -4.35 -24.09 -5.67
C ARG A 234 -4.52 -23.37 -7.00
N ILE A 235 -4.23 -22.08 -7.05
CA ILE A 235 -4.28 -21.26 -8.26
C ILE A 235 -2.93 -21.33 -8.95
N ASN A 236 -1.86 -21.07 -8.21
CA ASN A 236 -0.49 -21.12 -8.69
C ASN A 236 0.37 -22.06 -7.81
N PRO A 237 0.59 -23.32 -8.25
CA PRO A 237 1.37 -24.31 -7.50
C PRO A 237 2.86 -23.95 -7.32
N SER A 238 3.37 -22.91 -8.00
CA SER A 238 4.75 -22.46 -7.83
C SER A 238 4.98 -21.64 -6.55
N ILE A 239 3.89 -21.26 -5.85
CA ILE A 239 3.95 -20.53 -4.59
C ILE A 239 4.41 -21.48 -3.48
N PRO A 240 5.50 -21.16 -2.75
CA PRO A 240 5.93 -21.99 -1.61
C PRO A 240 4.86 -22.06 -0.51
N LYS A 241 4.76 -23.23 0.14
CA LYS A 241 3.72 -23.45 1.17
C LYS A 241 3.80 -22.46 2.34
N GLY A 242 5.01 -22.18 2.85
CA GLY A 242 5.19 -21.21 3.93
C GLY A 242 4.73 -19.80 3.55
N LEU A 243 4.88 -19.42 2.28
CA LEU A 243 4.40 -18.10 1.81
C LEU A 243 2.86 -18.05 1.69
N GLU A 244 2.22 -19.14 1.27
CA GLU A 244 0.77 -19.30 1.37
C GLU A 244 0.31 -19.11 2.81
N GLU A 245 0.96 -19.76 3.78
CA GLU A 245 0.59 -19.69 5.19
C GLU A 245 0.71 -18.27 5.74
N ILE A 246 1.80 -17.55 5.45
CA ILE A 246 1.96 -16.12 5.79
C ILE A 246 0.81 -15.30 5.21
N THR A 247 0.51 -15.50 3.93
CA THR A 247 -0.54 -14.74 3.23
C THR A 247 -1.91 -14.99 3.85
N MET A 248 -2.25 -16.25 4.09
CA MET A 248 -3.53 -16.65 4.68
C MET A 248 -3.66 -16.19 6.12
N HIS A 249 -2.59 -16.26 6.91
CA HIS A 249 -2.58 -15.78 8.30
C HIS A 249 -2.80 -14.25 8.40
N ALA A 250 -2.21 -13.48 7.50
CA ALA A 250 -2.52 -12.05 7.39
C ALA A 250 -3.99 -11.78 7.06
N MET A 251 -4.66 -12.70 6.34
CA MET A 251 -6.06 -12.60 5.90
C MET A 251 -7.07 -13.23 6.87
N GLU A 252 -6.66 -13.62 8.08
CA GLU A 252 -7.58 -14.11 9.11
C GLU A 252 -8.71 -13.11 9.37
N LYS A 253 -9.96 -13.64 9.49
CA LYS A 253 -11.14 -12.79 9.66
C LYS A 253 -11.20 -12.10 11.01
N ASN A 254 -10.73 -12.78 12.06
CA ASN A 254 -10.59 -12.24 13.39
C ASN A 254 -9.24 -11.50 13.52
N PRO A 255 -9.22 -10.18 13.79
CA PRO A 255 -7.97 -9.44 13.96
C PRO A 255 -7.04 -10.01 15.05
N ALA A 256 -7.60 -10.69 16.06
CA ALA A 256 -6.80 -11.31 17.13
C ALA A 256 -6.01 -12.53 16.65
N GLN A 257 -6.39 -13.14 15.54
CA GLN A 257 -5.74 -14.29 14.94
C GLN A 257 -4.73 -13.92 13.84
N ARG A 258 -4.62 -12.64 13.47
CA ARG A 258 -3.62 -12.13 12.53
C ARG A 258 -2.29 -11.90 13.24
N PHE A 259 -1.27 -11.54 12.45
CA PHE A 259 -0.03 -11.02 13.02
C PHE A 259 -0.30 -9.89 14.02
N PRO A 260 0.38 -9.88 15.17
CA PRO A 260 0.22 -8.83 16.18
C PRO A 260 0.54 -7.44 15.64
N SER A 261 1.57 -7.31 14.80
CA SER A 261 2.02 -6.07 14.18
C SER A 261 2.64 -6.31 12.79
N ALA A 262 2.93 -5.23 12.06
CA ALA A 262 3.69 -5.29 10.80
C ALA A 262 5.11 -5.85 11.02
N ALA A 263 5.72 -5.59 12.17
CA ALA A 263 7.02 -6.13 12.54
C ALA A 263 7.01 -7.66 12.68
N ASP A 264 5.96 -8.23 13.30
CA ASP A 264 5.84 -9.69 13.43
C ASP A 264 5.67 -10.36 12.05
N MET A 265 4.91 -9.75 11.14
CA MET A 265 4.79 -10.25 9.77
C MET A 265 6.11 -10.15 9.00
N LEU A 266 6.89 -9.07 9.18
CA LEU A 266 8.22 -8.92 8.61
C LEU A 266 9.17 -9.99 9.13
N GLU A 267 9.16 -10.30 10.43
CA GLU A 267 10.01 -11.34 11.02
C GLU A 267 9.74 -12.71 10.38
N ASP A 268 8.48 -13.10 10.21
CA ASP A 268 8.14 -14.37 9.59
C ASP A 268 8.48 -14.39 8.09
N ILE A 269 8.33 -13.27 7.37
CA ILE A 269 8.81 -13.15 5.99
C ILE A 269 10.34 -13.33 5.93
N GLU A 270 11.11 -12.73 6.83
CA GLU A 270 12.56 -12.89 6.89
C GLU A 270 12.97 -14.33 7.23
N ARG A 271 12.28 -14.99 8.14
CA ARG A 271 12.48 -16.42 8.43
C ARG A 271 12.22 -17.28 7.20
N PHE A 272 11.13 -17.02 6.49
CA PHE A 272 10.79 -17.70 5.23
C PHE A 272 11.84 -17.43 4.14
N ARG A 273 12.33 -16.21 3.97
CA ARG A 273 13.38 -15.87 2.99
C ARG A 273 14.67 -16.66 3.21
N ARG A 274 15.06 -16.89 4.46
CA ARG A 274 16.24 -17.69 4.84
C ARG A 274 16.03 -19.18 4.58
N ASN A 275 14.79 -19.68 4.65
CA ASN A 275 14.44 -21.07 4.40
C ASN A 275 13.07 -21.17 3.69
N PRO A 276 13.02 -21.10 2.34
CA PRO A 276 11.77 -21.15 1.58
C PRO A 276 10.98 -22.46 1.67
N GLU A 277 11.60 -23.54 2.17
CA GLU A 277 10.92 -24.82 2.45
C GLU A 277 10.22 -24.86 3.81
N MET A 278 10.35 -23.80 4.60
CA MET A 278 9.74 -23.67 5.92
C MET A 278 8.22 -23.59 5.82
N VAL A 279 7.54 -24.21 6.78
CA VAL A 279 6.10 -24.08 7.05
C VAL A 279 5.88 -23.58 8.46
N PHE A 280 4.84 -22.77 8.68
CA PHE A 280 4.62 -22.07 9.95
C PHE A 280 3.60 -22.74 10.85
N ASN A 281 2.57 -23.44 10.27
CA ASN A 281 1.50 -24.13 11.01
C ASN A 281 0.83 -23.23 12.06
N TYR A 282 0.40 -22.01 11.67
CA TYR A 282 -0.18 -21.02 12.61
C TYR A 282 -1.38 -21.56 13.42
N GLY A 283 -2.16 -22.50 12.85
CA GLY A 283 -3.29 -23.15 13.53
C GLY A 283 -2.89 -23.95 14.78
N ASP A 284 -1.74 -24.61 14.75
CA ASP A 284 -1.26 -25.45 15.85
C ASP A 284 -0.64 -24.62 16.99
N GLN A 285 -0.21 -23.38 16.71
CA GLN A 285 0.45 -22.52 17.72
C GLN A 285 -0.54 -21.87 18.68
N VAL A 286 -1.80 -21.70 18.31
CA VAL A 286 -2.83 -21.11 19.18
C VAL A 286 -3.09 -21.98 20.40
N ASP A 287 -3.08 -23.31 20.25
CA ASP A 287 -3.28 -24.25 21.36
C ASP A 287 -2.07 -24.30 22.31
N HIS A 288 -0.86 -24.05 21.82
CA HIS A 288 0.36 -24.08 22.64
C HIS A 288 0.64 -22.78 23.41
N ALA A 289 0.20 -21.63 22.92
CA ALA A 289 0.37 -20.34 23.61
C ALA A 289 -0.53 -20.25 24.86
N TYR A 290 -1.75 -20.80 24.81
CA TYR A 290 -2.62 -20.90 25.97
C TYR A 290 -2.13 -21.91 27.04
N ALA A 291 -1.35 -22.90 26.63
CA ALA A 291 -0.84 -23.94 27.53
C ALA A 291 0.44 -23.56 28.28
N ARG A 292 1.18 -22.54 27.88
CA ARG A 292 2.51 -22.22 28.45
C ARG A 292 2.63 -20.89 29.17
N GLY A 293 1.66 -20.05 29.30
CA GLY A 293 1.69 -18.85 30.18
C GLY A 293 3.01 -18.06 30.25
N THR A 294 3.91 -18.21 29.25
CA THR A 294 5.24 -17.58 29.22
C THR A 294 5.38 -16.72 27.99
N SER A 295 5.60 -15.43 28.23
CA SER A 295 6.01 -14.43 27.24
C SER A 295 7.25 -14.90 26.46
N ILE A 296 7.17 -14.90 25.13
CA ILE A 296 8.31 -15.24 24.22
C ILE A 296 9.26 -14.04 24.01
N TYR A 297 9.17 -13.03 24.85
CA TYR A 297 10.01 -11.84 24.74
C TYR A 297 11.17 -11.87 25.74
N ASP A 298 12.16 -12.72 25.50
CA ASP A 298 13.48 -12.57 26.12
C ASP A 298 14.55 -13.24 25.26
N THR A 299 15.02 -12.54 24.22
CA THR A 299 16.39 -12.65 23.68
C THR A 299 16.74 -11.40 22.87
N ALA A 300 17.16 -10.34 23.55
CA ALA A 300 17.88 -9.23 22.95
C ALA A 300 19.34 -9.63 22.79
N GLY A 301 19.78 -9.93 21.58
CA GLY A 301 21.20 -10.16 21.32
C GLY A 301 21.51 -10.71 19.95
N SER A 302 21.38 -9.92 18.89
CA SER A 302 22.17 -10.06 17.64
C SER A 302 21.64 -9.10 16.54
N ARG A 303 21.80 -7.81 16.71
CA ARG A 303 21.27 -6.80 15.75
C ARG A 303 22.29 -6.25 14.75
N GLN A 304 23.43 -6.89 14.54
CA GLN A 304 24.50 -6.29 13.73
C GLN A 304 24.90 -7.10 12.46
N GLN A 305 24.35 -8.29 12.25
CA GLN A 305 24.71 -9.12 11.10
C GLN A 305 23.69 -9.08 9.96
N ASP A 306 22.46 -8.62 10.24
CA ASP A 306 21.29 -8.70 9.32
C ASP A 306 21.26 -7.61 8.21
N TYR A 307 22.20 -6.64 8.21
CA TYR A 307 22.21 -5.56 7.21
C TYR A 307 22.86 -5.94 5.88
N ASN A 308 23.77 -6.93 5.87
CA ASN A 308 24.50 -7.28 4.64
C ASN A 308 23.70 -8.18 3.67
N ASP A 309 22.80 -9.04 4.18
CA ASP A 309 22.03 -9.95 3.33
C ASP A 309 20.94 -9.24 2.49
N ASN A 310 20.47 -8.07 2.95
CA ASN A 310 19.52 -7.23 2.19
C ASN A 310 20.14 -6.66 0.90
N TYR A 311 21.44 -6.36 0.90
CA TYR A 311 22.13 -5.78 -0.28
C TYR A 311 22.29 -6.79 -1.41
N GLU A 312 22.54 -8.07 -1.14
CA GLU A 312 22.67 -9.08 -2.19
C GLU A 312 21.34 -9.32 -2.94
N TYR A 313 20.21 -9.24 -2.22
CA TYR A 313 18.89 -9.44 -2.81
C TYR A 313 18.44 -8.24 -3.65
N GLU A 314 18.73 -7.03 -3.17
CA GLU A 314 18.52 -5.79 -3.92
C GLU A 314 19.37 -5.77 -5.20
N GLU A 315 20.64 -6.18 -5.12
CA GLU A 315 21.50 -6.28 -6.30
C GLU A 315 21.02 -7.34 -7.31
N GLU A 316 20.53 -8.49 -6.87
CA GLU A 316 20.01 -9.53 -7.76
C GLU A 316 18.74 -9.07 -8.47
N TYR A 317 17.82 -8.40 -7.76
CA TYR A 317 16.62 -7.82 -8.34
C TYR A 317 16.95 -6.73 -9.38
N VAL A 318 17.82 -5.79 -9.05
CA VAL A 318 18.25 -4.73 -9.97
C VAL A 318 18.99 -5.31 -11.19
N ARG A 319 19.83 -6.34 -11.01
CA ARG A 319 20.52 -7.03 -12.11
C ARG A 319 19.54 -7.75 -13.04
N SER A 320 18.52 -8.44 -12.49
CA SER A 320 17.50 -9.15 -13.28
C SER A 320 16.68 -8.21 -14.14
N ARG A 321 16.33 -7.03 -13.62
CA ARG A 321 15.56 -6.00 -14.31
C ARG A 321 16.36 -5.27 -15.41
N ASN A 322 17.62 -5.01 -15.15
CA ASN A 322 18.52 -4.42 -16.16
C ASN A 322 18.81 -5.40 -17.31
N GLY A 323 18.89 -6.69 -17.04
CA GLY A 323 18.98 -7.73 -18.06
C GLY A 323 17.73 -7.82 -18.94
N ALA A 324 16.54 -7.67 -18.37
CA ALA A 324 15.27 -7.68 -19.10
C ALA A 324 15.12 -6.39 -19.98
N LYS A 325 15.59 -5.23 -19.52
CA LYS A 325 15.63 -3.99 -20.35
C LYS A 325 16.56 -4.12 -21.55
N ALA A 326 17.73 -4.75 -21.38
CA ALA A 326 18.67 -4.98 -22.49
C ALA A 326 18.08 -5.87 -23.60
N SER A 327 17.24 -6.85 -23.23
CA SER A 327 16.54 -7.70 -24.19
C SER A 327 15.39 -6.99 -24.94
N MET A 328 14.72 -6.02 -24.31
CA MET A 328 13.64 -5.23 -24.93
C MET A 328 14.18 -4.16 -25.87
N VAL A 329 15.32 -3.54 -25.56
CA VAL A 329 15.97 -2.56 -26.45
C VAL A 329 16.57 -3.24 -27.68
N GLY A 330 17.02 -4.49 -27.57
CA GLY A 330 17.50 -5.30 -28.70
C GLY A 330 16.41 -5.73 -29.67
N ALA A 331 15.16 -5.86 -29.24
CA ALA A 331 14.05 -6.29 -30.09
C ALA A 331 13.35 -5.12 -30.85
N GLY A 332 13.61 -3.87 -30.46
CA GLY A 332 13.01 -2.68 -31.09
C GLY A 332 13.75 -2.12 -32.32
N ASN A 333 14.95 -2.60 -32.63
CA ASN A 333 15.79 -2.03 -33.70
C ASN A 333 15.93 -2.89 -34.97
N VAL A 334 15.04 -3.86 -35.23
CA VAL A 334 15.08 -4.70 -36.44
C VAL A 334 13.83 -4.55 -37.32
N ALA A 335 13.17 -3.41 -37.31
CA ALA A 335 12.08 -3.14 -38.26
C ALA A 335 12.13 -1.70 -38.81
N ALA A 336 13.16 -1.39 -39.56
CA ALA A 336 13.16 -0.27 -40.50
C ALA A 336 14.37 -0.37 -41.45
N VAL A 337 14.33 -1.23 -42.46
CA VAL A 337 14.95 -1.10 -43.80
C VAL A 337 14.27 -2.14 -44.69
N ASP A 338 13.28 -1.74 -45.48
CA ASP A 338 13.08 -1.84 -46.93
C ASP A 338 11.71 -1.23 -47.27
#